data_5297f1e42538988de0cc370232f6f9b5
#
_entry.id   5297f1e42538988de0cc370232f6f9b5
#
_cell.length_a   1.000
_cell.length_b   1.000
_cell.length_c   1.000
_cell.angle_alpha   90.00
_cell.angle_beta   90.00
_cell.angle_gamma   90.00
#
_symmetry.space_group_name_H-M   'P 1'
#
loop_
_entity.id
_entity.type
_entity.pdbx_description
1 polymer ?
#
loop_
_entity_poly.entity_id
_entity_poly.type
_entity_poly.pdbx_seq_one_letter_code
_entity_poly.pdbx_strand_id
1 'polypeptide(L)'
;LKKFLDNLVTMGYLTLEYPRKKKDGRRVPDETKPKGYNIVAGKLSFEFTKILDPKTLAPTLVAMDVSHLGIVDGNGLRRLSIREGQRLCGFPEDYDLSFLKESEAFDLLGNTVCVPVIEAISERLADMYNN
;
A
#
# COMPACT_ATOMS: atom_id res chain seq x y z
N LEU A 1 -5.96 12.63 -9.18
CA LEU A 1 -6.20 11.95 -7.91
C LEU A 1 -7.05 12.79 -6.95
N LYS A 2 -6.64 14.02 -6.58
CA LYS A 2 -7.36 14.85 -5.59
C LYS A 2 -8.84 15.03 -5.95
N LYS A 3 -9.16 15.45 -7.16
CA LYS A 3 -10.54 15.65 -7.65
C LYS A 3 -11.38 14.37 -7.54
N PHE A 4 -10.79 13.20 -7.77
CA PHE A 4 -11.47 11.92 -7.61
C PHE A 4 -11.75 11.61 -6.14
N LEU A 5 -10.77 11.83 -5.24
CA LEU A 5 -10.96 11.63 -3.80
C LEU A 5 -11.98 12.60 -3.22
N ASP A 6 -12.01 13.85 -3.68
CA ASP A 6 -13.04 14.83 -3.28
C ASP A 6 -14.45 14.38 -3.71
N ASN A 7 -14.61 13.76 -4.88
CA ASN A 7 -15.88 13.16 -5.30
C ASN A 7 -16.28 12.01 -4.37
N LEU A 8 -15.35 11.15 -3.96
CA LEU A 8 -15.64 10.06 -3.02
C LEU A 8 -16.05 10.59 -1.64
N VAL A 9 -15.52 11.75 -1.20
CA VAL A 9 -16.00 12.44 0.01
C VAL A 9 -17.45 12.89 -0.18
N THR A 10 -17.77 13.52 -1.31
CA THR A 10 -19.14 13.98 -1.63
C THR A 10 -20.13 12.81 -1.68
N MET A 11 -19.69 11.66 -2.18
CA MET A 11 -20.50 10.42 -2.24
C MET A 11 -20.60 9.68 -0.88
N GLY A 12 -19.89 10.15 0.14
CA GLY A 12 -19.90 9.55 1.48
C GLY A 12 -19.08 8.27 1.64
N TYR A 13 -18.18 7.97 0.71
CA TYR A 13 -17.24 6.86 0.81
C TYR A 13 -15.97 7.20 1.59
N LEU A 14 -15.57 8.47 1.55
CA LEU A 14 -14.44 9.00 2.30
C LEU A 14 -14.89 10.14 3.22
N THR A 15 -14.10 10.39 4.27
CA THR A 15 -14.19 11.59 5.10
C THR A 15 -12.84 12.32 5.12
N LEU A 16 -12.85 13.61 5.44
CA LEU A 16 -11.65 14.41 5.68
C LEU A 16 -11.45 14.55 7.19
N GLU A 17 -10.49 13.85 7.74
CA GLU A 17 -10.21 13.79 9.17
C GLU A 17 -8.76 14.17 9.48
N TYR A 18 -8.53 14.69 10.68
CA TYR A 18 -7.17 14.88 11.19
C TYR A 18 -6.52 13.53 11.51
N PRO A 19 -5.22 13.34 11.20
CA PRO A 19 -4.51 12.15 11.64
C PRO A 19 -4.55 12.05 13.17
N ARG A 20 -4.53 10.83 13.69
CA ARG A 20 -4.63 10.60 15.14
C ARG A 20 -3.24 10.45 15.75
N LYS A 21 -3.01 11.10 16.90
CA LYS A 21 -1.82 10.92 17.74
C LYS A 21 -2.19 10.32 19.08
N LYS A 22 -1.23 9.65 19.73
CA LYS A 22 -1.40 9.19 21.12
C LYS A 22 -1.12 10.34 22.08
N LYS A 23 -2.08 10.61 22.99
CA LYS A 23 -1.94 11.50 24.12
C LYS A 23 -2.55 10.82 25.34
N ASP A 24 -1.78 10.68 26.42
CA ASP A 24 -2.21 10.03 27.67
C ASP A 24 -2.86 8.64 27.46
N GLY A 25 -2.26 7.83 26.58
CA GLY A 25 -2.74 6.48 26.24
C GLY A 25 -3.96 6.44 25.29
N ARG A 26 -4.57 7.57 24.97
CA ARG A 26 -5.73 7.68 24.08
C ARG A 26 -5.33 8.20 22.70
N ARG A 27 -6.06 7.78 21.65
CA ARG A 27 -5.92 8.34 20.30
C ARG A 27 -6.79 9.58 20.14
N VAL A 28 -6.16 10.75 19.97
CA VAL A 28 -6.83 12.04 19.75
C VAL A 28 -6.48 12.62 18.38
N PRO A 29 -7.34 13.45 17.77
CA PRO A 29 -7.03 14.14 16.53
C PRO A 29 -5.79 15.03 16.69
N ASP A 30 -4.93 15.05 15.67
CA ASP A 30 -3.76 15.94 15.61
C ASP A 30 -4.05 17.12 14.68
N GLU A 31 -4.63 18.16 15.22
CA GLU A 31 -5.02 19.38 14.49
C GLU A 31 -3.81 20.19 13.98
N THR A 32 -2.59 19.86 14.40
CA THR A 32 -1.36 20.49 13.90
C THR A 32 -0.99 20.02 12.49
N LYS A 33 -1.61 18.94 12.01
CA LYS A 33 -1.39 18.35 10.69
C LYS A 33 -2.59 18.59 9.78
N PRO A 34 -2.39 18.62 8.45
CA PRO A 34 -3.50 18.73 7.51
C PRO A 34 -4.43 17.53 7.61
N LYS A 35 -5.72 17.75 7.33
CA LYS A 35 -6.70 16.67 7.20
C LYS A 35 -6.32 15.76 6.01
N GLY A 36 -6.45 14.47 6.20
CA GLY A 36 -6.30 13.45 5.16
C GLY A 36 -7.62 12.76 4.86
N TYR A 37 -7.67 12.07 3.73
CA TYR A 37 -8.81 11.24 3.37
C TYR A 37 -8.80 9.95 4.21
N ASN A 38 -9.96 9.62 4.79
CA ASN A 38 -10.16 8.39 5.55
C ASN A 38 -11.37 7.64 5.01
N ILE A 39 -11.32 6.30 5.00
CA ILE A 39 -12.39 5.45 4.49
C ILE A 39 -13.53 5.39 5.52
N VAL A 40 -14.75 5.64 5.08
CA VAL A 40 -15.94 5.50 5.94
C VAL A 40 -16.19 4.03 6.22
N ALA A 41 -16.23 3.67 7.51
CA ALA A 41 -16.50 2.30 7.94
C ALA A 41 -17.82 1.77 7.35
N GLY A 42 -17.79 0.52 6.86
CA GLY A 42 -18.97 -0.11 6.24
C GLY A 42 -19.25 0.32 4.79
N LYS A 43 -18.41 1.17 4.20
CA LYS A 43 -18.52 1.55 2.77
C LYS A 43 -17.47 0.82 1.93
N LEU A 44 -16.23 1.34 1.89
CA LEU A 44 -15.12 0.70 1.17
C LEU A 44 -14.21 -0.12 2.08
N SER A 45 -14.39 -0.04 3.40
CA SER A 45 -13.47 -0.59 4.40
C SER A 45 -13.30 -2.11 4.39
N PHE A 46 -14.16 -2.85 3.68
CA PHE A 46 -13.99 -4.29 3.47
C PHE A 46 -13.25 -4.63 2.17
N GLU A 47 -13.25 -3.72 1.21
CA GLU A 47 -12.57 -3.92 -0.08
C GLU A 47 -11.19 -3.29 -0.10
N PHE A 48 -11.04 -2.16 0.61
CA PHE A 48 -9.80 -1.39 0.61
C PHE A 48 -9.43 -0.95 2.03
N THR A 49 -8.18 -1.21 2.42
CA THR A 49 -7.58 -0.67 3.66
C THR A 49 -6.89 0.64 3.38
N LYS A 50 -6.37 0.83 2.16
CA LYS A 50 -5.64 2.03 1.74
C LYS A 50 -5.74 2.27 0.24
N ILE A 51 -5.87 3.54 -0.14
CA ILE A 51 -5.76 3.97 -1.54
C ILE A 51 -4.35 4.51 -1.76
N LEU A 52 -3.63 3.96 -2.72
CA LEU A 52 -2.27 4.34 -3.04
C LEU A 52 -2.25 5.66 -3.83
N ASP A 53 -1.34 6.54 -3.46
CA ASP A 53 -1.02 7.74 -4.24
C ASP A 53 0.26 7.46 -5.06
N PRO A 54 0.19 7.48 -6.41
CA PRO A 54 1.34 7.21 -7.27
C PRO A 54 2.47 8.25 -7.14
N LYS A 55 2.22 9.37 -6.46
CA LYS A 55 3.22 10.42 -6.21
C LYS A 55 3.96 10.27 -4.88
N THR A 56 3.63 9.28 -4.08
CA THR A 56 4.23 9.05 -2.76
C THR A 56 4.83 7.64 -2.67
N LEU A 57 5.58 7.40 -1.61
CA LEU A 57 6.12 6.07 -1.34
C LEU A 57 4.98 5.08 -1.04
N ALA A 58 5.11 3.87 -1.60
CA ALA A 58 4.22 2.79 -1.25
C ALA A 58 4.35 2.44 0.25
N PRO A 59 3.27 2.02 0.91
CA PRO A 59 3.36 1.49 2.26
C PRO A 59 4.09 0.15 2.25
N THR A 60 4.55 -0.29 3.42
CA THR A 60 4.99 -1.68 3.59
C THR A 60 3.87 -2.64 3.17
N LEU A 61 4.19 -3.57 2.30
CA LEU A 61 3.27 -4.62 1.88
C LEU A 61 3.22 -5.69 2.98
N VAL A 62 2.03 -5.94 3.52
CA VAL A 62 1.80 -6.95 4.57
C VAL A 62 0.87 -8.00 4.01
N ALA A 63 1.16 -9.28 4.21
CA ALA A 63 0.47 -10.41 3.59
C ALA A 63 -1.07 -10.30 3.59
N MET A 64 -1.66 -9.93 4.72
CA MET A 64 -3.11 -9.80 4.85
C MET A 64 -3.69 -8.52 4.23
N ASP A 65 -2.86 -7.51 3.96
CA ASP A 65 -3.31 -6.17 3.53
C ASP A 65 -3.06 -5.88 2.05
N VAL A 66 -2.14 -6.60 1.40
CA VAL A 66 -1.76 -6.32 -0.01
C VAL A 66 -2.98 -6.44 -0.94
N SER A 67 -3.82 -7.45 -0.75
CA SER A 67 -5.04 -7.66 -1.53
C SER A 67 -6.09 -6.57 -1.34
N HIS A 68 -5.96 -5.72 -0.32
CA HIS A 68 -6.86 -4.62 0.03
C HIS A 68 -6.30 -3.24 -0.32
N LEU A 69 -5.20 -3.18 -1.06
CA LEU A 69 -4.65 -1.91 -1.56
C LEU A 69 -5.40 -1.48 -2.82
N GLY A 70 -5.92 -0.25 -2.79
CA GLY A 70 -6.66 0.35 -3.89
C GLY A 70 -5.81 1.29 -4.74
N ILE A 71 -6.05 1.28 -6.04
CA ILE A 71 -5.44 2.18 -7.03
C ILE A 71 -6.55 2.91 -7.77
N VAL A 72 -6.35 4.23 -7.95
CA VAL A 72 -7.21 5.01 -8.83
C VAL A 72 -6.79 4.76 -10.28
N ASP A 73 -7.70 4.21 -11.07
CA ASP A 73 -7.49 3.91 -12.48
C ASP A 73 -8.61 4.57 -13.32
N GLY A 74 -8.23 5.57 -14.08
CA GLY A 74 -9.20 6.41 -14.80
C GLY A 74 -10.19 7.08 -13.83
N ASN A 75 -11.46 6.76 -13.96
CA ASN A 75 -12.56 7.26 -13.11
C ASN A 75 -13.00 6.24 -12.04
N GLY A 76 -12.27 5.14 -11.90
CA GLY A 76 -12.59 4.05 -11.00
C GLY A 76 -11.56 3.81 -9.91
N LEU A 77 -11.91 2.95 -8.98
CA LEU A 77 -11.04 2.41 -7.95
C LEU A 77 -10.97 0.90 -8.16
N ARG A 78 -9.77 0.35 -8.26
CA ARG A 78 -9.53 -1.09 -8.36
C ARG A 78 -8.48 -1.56 -7.37
N ARG A 79 -8.41 -2.84 -7.13
CA ARG A 79 -7.35 -3.46 -6.34
C ARG A 79 -6.00 -3.39 -7.06
N LEU A 80 -4.94 -3.41 -6.28
CA LEU A 80 -3.59 -3.65 -6.78
C LEU A 80 -3.55 -5.01 -7.48
N SER A 81 -2.96 -5.08 -8.68
CA SER A 81 -2.73 -6.37 -9.34
C SER A 81 -1.49 -7.06 -8.79
N ILE A 82 -1.40 -8.39 -8.95
CA ILE A 82 -0.21 -9.17 -8.55
C ILE A 82 1.05 -8.61 -9.23
N ARG A 83 0.97 -8.29 -10.52
CA ARG A 83 2.10 -7.73 -11.28
C ARG A 83 2.56 -6.37 -10.71
N GLU A 84 1.65 -5.51 -10.32
CA GLU A 84 1.98 -4.25 -9.67
C GLU A 84 2.61 -4.48 -8.29
N GLY A 85 2.11 -5.46 -7.52
CA GLY A 85 2.72 -5.88 -6.27
C GLY A 85 4.15 -6.39 -6.44
N GLN A 86 4.39 -7.22 -7.46
CA GLN A 86 5.73 -7.69 -7.82
C GLN A 86 6.68 -6.52 -8.14
N ARG A 87 6.24 -5.55 -8.95
CA ARG A 87 7.01 -4.34 -9.29
C ARG A 87 7.33 -3.49 -8.06
N LEU A 88 6.39 -3.36 -7.13
CA LEU A 88 6.63 -2.64 -5.86
C LEU A 88 7.68 -3.32 -4.99
N CYS A 89 7.79 -4.66 -5.05
CA CYS A 89 8.83 -5.42 -4.37
C CYS A 89 10.14 -5.50 -5.17
N GLY A 90 10.16 -5.01 -6.42
CA GLY A 90 11.34 -5.04 -7.29
C GLY A 90 11.63 -6.41 -7.92
N PHE A 91 10.63 -7.26 -8.08
CA PHE A 91 10.79 -8.52 -8.80
C PHE A 91 11.01 -8.29 -10.29
N PRO A 92 11.80 -9.15 -10.96
CA PRO A 92 11.95 -9.13 -12.41
C PRO A 92 10.62 -9.31 -13.14
N GLU A 93 10.51 -8.76 -14.36
CA GLU A 93 9.27 -8.83 -15.14
C GLU A 93 8.90 -10.25 -15.59
N ASP A 94 9.89 -11.15 -15.70
CA ASP A 94 9.73 -12.56 -16.04
C ASP A 94 9.43 -13.46 -14.84
N TYR A 95 9.43 -12.93 -13.63
CA TYR A 95 9.06 -13.69 -12.43
C TYR A 95 7.57 -14.03 -12.46
N ASP A 96 7.26 -15.30 -12.63
CA ASP A 96 5.90 -15.78 -12.82
C ASP A 96 5.27 -16.30 -11.53
N LEU A 97 4.10 -15.78 -11.18
CA LEU A 97 3.24 -16.23 -10.09
C LEU A 97 1.88 -16.73 -10.59
N SER A 98 1.70 -16.87 -11.91
CA SER A 98 0.40 -17.23 -12.52
C SER A 98 -0.10 -18.62 -12.16
N PHE A 99 0.78 -19.50 -11.68
CA PHE A 99 0.44 -20.86 -11.21
C PHE A 99 -0.20 -20.89 -9.82
N LEU A 100 -0.19 -19.76 -9.10
CA LEU A 100 -0.79 -19.62 -7.77
C LEU A 100 -2.19 -19.02 -7.86
N LYS A 101 -3.00 -19.29 -6.84
CA LYS A 101 -4.22 -18.53 -6.64
C LYS A 101 -3.88 -17.09 -6.24
N GLU A 102 -4.77 -16.16 -6.58
CA GLU A 102 -4.55 -14.73 -6.30
C GLU A 102 -4.23 -14.45 -4.82
N SER A 103 -4.95 -15.09 -3.89
CA SER A 103 -4.71 -14.94 -2.44
C SER A 103 -3.33 -15.44 -2.03
N GLU A 104 -2.89 -16.58 -2.57
CA GLU A 104 -1.58 -17.15 -2.27
C GLU A 104 -0.45 -16.26 -2.81
N ALA A 105 -0.62 -15.70 -4.01
CA ALA A 105 0.33 -14.77 -4.60
C ALA A 105 0.46 -13.47 -3.76
N PHE A 106 -0.66 -12.93 -3.25
CA PHE A 106 -0.62 -11.77 -2.37
C PHE A 106 0.01 -12.07 -1.01
N ASP A 107 -0.24 -13.26 -0.44
CA ASP A 107 0.39 -13.69 0.80
C ASP A 107 1.91 -13.82 0.64
N LEU A 108 2.38 -14.37 -0.48
CA LEU A 108 3.81 -14.42 -0.78
C LEU A 108 4.41 -13.02 -0.94
N LEU A 109 3.76 -12.13 -1.70
CA LEU A 109 4.21 -10.76 -1.86
C LEU A 109 4.30 -10.01 -0.54
N GLY A 110 3.34 -10.21 0.36
CA GLY A 110 3.34 -9.58 1.68
C GLY A 110 4.37 -10.15 2.66
N ASN A 111 4.84 -11.39 2.43
CA ASN A 111 5.88 -12.03 3.22
C ASN A 111 7.29 -11.89 2.61
N THR A 112 7.41 -11.25 1.46
CA THR A 112 8.69 -11.05 0.78
C THR A 112 9.42 -9.80 1.29
N VAL A 113 10.63 -9.64 0.82
CA VAL A 113 11.48 -8.47 1.02
C VAL A 113 11.63 -7.69 -0.29
N CYS A 114 11.99 -6.42 -0.22
CA CYS A 114 12.29 -5.62 -1.39
C CYS A 114 13.59 -6.13 -2.04
N VAL A 115 13.51 -6.70 -3.23
CA VAL A 115 14.61 -7.35 -3.94
C VAL A 115 15.83 -6.44 -4.09
N PRO A 116 15.72 -5.18 -4.59
CA PRO A 116 16.87 -4.29 -4.73
C PRO A 116 17.57 -3.96 -3.41
N VAL A 117 16.85 -3.97 -2.29
CA VAL A 117 17.45 -3.75 -0.97
C VAL A 117 18.33 -4.92 -0.56
N ILE A 118 17.84 -6.16 -0.77
CA ILE A 118 18.61 -7.36 -0.45
C ILE A 118 19.80 -7.51 -1.38
N GLU A 119 19.67 -7.19 -2.66
CA GLU A 119 20.78 -7.15 -3.62
C GLU A 119 21.89 -6.21 -3.13
N ALA A 120 21.55 -4.97 -2.79
CA ALA A 120 22.53 -3.99 -2.31
C ALA A 120 23.23 -4.41 -0.99
N ILE A 121 22.48 -5.07 -0.07
CA ILE A 121 23.06 -5.62 1.15
C ILE A 121 24.01 -6.78 0.83
N SER A 122 23.62 -7.68 -0.07
CA SER A 122 24.42 -8.86 -0.44
C SER A 122 25.72 -8.47 -1.14
N GLU A 123 25.66 -7.49 -2.05
CA GLU A 123 26.86 -6.91 -2.69
C GLU A 123 27.82 -6.33 -1.65
N ARG A 124 27.31 -5.55 -0.71
CA ARG A 124 28.12 -4.95 0.35
C ARG A 124 28.79 -6.00 1.25
N LEU A 125 28.06 -7.07 1.57
CA LEU A 125 28.62 -8.19 2.34
C LEU A 125 29.71 -8.93 1.55
N ALA A 126 29.48 -9.20 0.26
CA ALA A 126 30.46 -9.85 -0.61
C ALA A 126 31.78 -9.04 -0.68
N ASP A 127 31.68 -7.72 -0.83
CA ASP A 127 32.84 -6.82 -0.84
C ASP A 127 33.64 -6.88 0.48
N MET A 128 32.94 -7.04 1.61
CA MET A 128 33.60 -7.16 2.93
C MET A 128 34.33 -8.49 3.10
N TYR A 129 33.90 -9.57 2.45
CA TYR A 129 34.55 -10.88 2.52
C TYR A 129 35.71 -11.03 1.54
N ASN A 130 35.74 -10.25 0.46
CA ASN A 130 36.75 -10.32 -0.59
C ASN A 130 37.92 -9.33 -0.36
N ASN A 131 37.89 -8.51 0.68
CA ASN A 131 38.94 -7.60 1.14
C ASN A 131 39.55 -8.10 2.47
#